data_d31709aef4197a498ae14420b367b3f0
#
_entry.id   d31709aef4197a498ae14420b367b3f0
#
_cell.length_a   1.000
_cell.length_b   1.000
_cell.length_c   1.000
_cell.angle_alpha   90.00
_cell.angle_beta   90.00
_cell.angle_gamma   90.00
#
_symmetry.space_group_name_H-M   'P 1'
#
loop_
_entity.id
_entity.type
_entity.pdbx_description
1 polymer ?
#
loop_
_entity_poly.entity_id
_entity_poly.type
_entity_poly.pdbx_seq_one_letter_code
_entity_poly.pdbx_strand_id
1 'polypeptide(L)'
;MRKVLLILDGIVAKEFLSILMAKHLDKNTYIFVSLDKNLLPQNLPQDHECFSFDPSSPNKLREILTAQITDCYIITDKAEEREIIYHTLRSYSKTLQISILGEIPLQGNDKQLLMISEALVLSGKLFEKFPNVPRTAKYIGLGQGEIMQISVPFGSPYAYRSVGVIKQKKWKIVAIYRSEELILPKYSTTILPNDSLLLIGEPNTLREIYHRIKEEFGQFPTPFGRDVVMYFDLSHSKNLEEC
;
A
#
# COMPACT_ATOMS: atom_id res chain seq x y z
N MET A 1 -15.73 18.39 12.04
CA MET A 1 -15.78 17.53 10.86
C MET A 1 -15.26 18.33 9.68
N ARG A 2 -14.51 17.70 8.75
CA ARG A 2 -14.04 18.37 7.52
C ARG A 2 -15.11 18.22 6.45
N LYS A 3 -15.24 19.21 5.57
CA LYS A 3 -16.09 19.12 4.36
C LYS A 3 -15.20 18.71 3.19
N VAL A 4 -15.50 17.55 2.60
CA VAL A 4 -14.68 16.88 1.59
C VAL A 4 -15.46 16.79 0.29
N LEU A 5 -14.87 17.26 -0.82
CA LEU A 5 -15.40 17.15 -2.18
C LEU A 5 -14.86 15.87 -2.82
N LEU A 6 -15.75 15.03 -3.33
CA LEU A 6 -15.43 13.80 -4.05
C LEU A 6 -15.92 13.90 -5.49
N ILE A 7 -15.00 13.90 -6.44
CA ILE A 7 -15.29 13.88 -7.86
C ILE A 7 -15.02 12.47 -8.35
N LEU A 8 -16.08 11.80 -8.80
CA LEU A 8 -16.11 10.36 -8.99
C LEU A 8 -16.45 10.00 -10.44
N ASP A 9 -15.58 9.22 -11.09
CA ASP A 9 -15.81 8.59 -12.38
C ASP A 9 -14.99 7.30 -12.51
N GLY A 10 -15.53 6.30 -13.19
CA GLY A 10 -14.84 5.04 -13.45
C GLY A 10 -14.90 4.00 -12.34
N ILE A 11 -14.21 2.89 -12.57
CA ILE A 11 -14.29 1.70 -11.72
C ILE A 11 -13.62 1.90 -10.35
N VAL A 12 -12.52 2.63 -10.32
CA VAL A 12 -11.80 2.90 -9.06
C VAL A 12 -12.64 3.77 -8.13
N ALA A 13 -13.37 4.75 -8.69
CA ALA A 13 -14.30 5.58 -7.94
C ALA A 13 -15.42 4.74 -7.28
N LYS A 14 -15.94 3.74 -8.01
CA LYS A 14 -16.95 2.81 -7.48
C LYS A 14 -16.44 2.01 -6.29
N GLU A 15 -15.25 1.44 -6.41
CA GLU A 15 -14.64 0.67 -5.31
C GLU A 15 -14.29 1.57 -4.12
N PHE A 16 -13.74 2.76 -4.37
CA PHE A 16 -13.47 3.75 -3.34
C PHE A 16 -14.74 4.13 -2.57
N LEU A 17 -15.82 4.39 -3.30
CA LEU A 17 -17.12 4.72 -2.70
C LEU A 17 -17.66 3.59 -1.84
N SER A 18 -17.55 2.34 -2.30
CA SER A 18 -17.96 1.15 -1.53
C SER A 18 -17.25 1.08 -0.18
N ILE A 19 -15.93 1.31 -0.16
CA ILE A 19 -15.13 1.32 1.06
C ILE A 19 -15.53 2.49 1.98
N LEU A 20 -15.72 3.68 1.40
CA LEU A 20 -16.10 4.89 2.13
C LEU A 20 -17.45 4.69 2.84
N MET A 21 -18.45 4.21 2.11
CA MET A 21 -19.80 3.95 2.62
C MET A 21 -19.81 2.91 3.76
N ALA A 22 -18.98 1.87 3.64
CA ALA A 22 -18.94 0.79 4.62
C ALA A 22 -18.24 1.16 5.93
N LYS A 23 -17.28 2.10 5.92
CA LYS A 23 -16.34 2.27 7.04
C LYS A 23 -16.15 3.68 7.56
N HIS A 24 -16.42 4.71 6.75
CA HIS A 24 -15.91 6.06 7.02
C HIS A 24 -16.92 7.18 6.80
N LEU A 25 -18.17 6.89 6.52
CA LEU A 25 -19.17 7.91 6.18
C LEU A 25 -19.42 8.91 7.33
N ASP A 26 -19.27 8.47 8.57
CA ASP A 26 -19.47 9.24 9.80
C ASP A 26 -18.31 10.15 10.18
N LYS A 27 -17.18 10.09 9.46
CA LYS A 27 -15.95 10.83 9.82
C LYS A 27 -15.95 12.29 9.36
N ASN A 28 -16.58 12.55 8.21
CA ASN A 28 -16.57 13.86 7.57
C ASN A 28 -17.94 14.15 6.92
N THR A 29 -18.15 15.38 6.49
CA THR A 29 -19.25 15.75 5.60
C THR A 29 -18.77 15.66 4.16
N TYR A 30 -19.50 15.02 3.29
CA TYR A 30 -19.10 14.77 1.91
C TYR A 30 -20.01 15.45 0.90
N ILE A 31 -19.39 15.98 -0.16
CA ILE A 31 -20.05 16.42 -1.38
C ILE A 31 -19.63 15.45 -2.48
N PHE A 32 -20.58 14.73 -3.04
CA PHE A 32 -20.35 13.79 -4.13
C PHE A 32 -20.73 14.41 -5.46
N VAL A 33 -19.83 14.35 -6.44
CA VAL A 33 -20.05 14.83 -7.79
C VAL A 33 -19.72 13.73 -8.77
N SER A 34 -20.66 13.42 -9.65
CA SER A 34 -20.45 12.47 -10.75
C SER A 34 -21.40 12.78 -11.91
N LEU A 35 -20.95 12.56 -13.14
CA LEU A 35 -21.85 12.53 -14.30
C LEU A 35 -22.69 11.25 -14.30
N ASP A 36 -22.09 10.11 -13.87
CA ASP A 36 -22.81 8.85 -13.72
C ASP A 36 -23.62 8.82 -12.42
N LYS A 37 -24.94 8.87 -12.55
CA LYS A 37 -25.87 8.80 -11.41
C LYS A 37 -25.74 7.50 -10.61
N ASN A 38 -25.27 6.42 -11.21
CA ASN A 38 -25.09 5.14 -10.52
C ASN A 38 -23.90 5.16 -9.53
N LEU A 39 -22.99 6.12 -9.68
CA LEU A 39 -21.90 6.37 -8.73
C LEU A 39 -22.32 7.28 -7.56
N LEU A 40 -23.53 7.82 -7.58
CA LEU A 40 -24.00 8.70 -6.51
C LEU A 40 -24.76 7.87 -5.45
N PRO A 41 -24.39 7.98 -4.17
CA PRO A 41 -25.08 7.29 -3.09
C PRO A 41 -26.56 7.74 -2.98
N GLN A 42 -27.49 6.78 -2.82
CA GLN A 42 -28.92 7.08 -2.75
C GLN A 42 -29.44 7.39 -1.35
N ASN A 43 -28.78 6.83 -0.31
CA ASN A 43 -29.21 6.97 1.09
C ASN A 43 -28.09 7.60 1.91
N LEU A 44 -28.07 8.92 1.98
CA LEU A 44 -27.09 9.69 2.72
C LEU A 44 -27.70 10.35 3.95
N PRO A 45 -26.94 10.50 5.05
CA PRO A 45 -27.29 11.39 6.14
C PRO A 45 -27.50 12.83 5.67
N GLN A 46 -28.28 13.63 6.44
CA GLN A 46 -28.73 14.98 6.03
C GLN A 46 -27.60 15.98 5.73
N ASP A 47 -26.41 15.74 6.27
CA ASP A 47 -25.26 16.64 6.12
C ASP A 47 -24.44 16.43 4.83
N HIS A 48 -24.82 15.45 4.03
CA HIS A 48 -24.11 15.10 2.78
C HIS A 48 -24.90 15.62 1.56
N GLU A 49 -24.15 15.97 0.51
CA GLU A 49 -24.71 16.52 -0.73
C GLU A 49 -24.32 15.66 -1.93
N CYS A 50 -25.23 15.49 -2.88
CA CYS A 50 -24.96 14.81 -4.16
C CYS A 50 -25.34 15.69 -5.33
N PHE A 51 -24.42 15.80 -6.29
CA PHE A 51 -24.62 16.56 -7.52
C PHE A 51 -24.34 15.68 -8.74
N SER A 52 -25.27 15.67 -9.69
CA SER A 52 -25.10 14.95 -10.95
C SER A 52 -24.87 15.94 -12.08
N PHE A 53 -23.62 16.14 -12.45
CA PHE A 53 -23.20 16.95 -13.59
C PHE A 53 -21.78 16.58 -14.02
N ASP A 54 -21.38 17.03 -15.19
CA ASP A 54 -20.02 16.90 -15.69
C ASP A 54 -19.06 17.78 -14.89
N PRO A 55 -18.17 17.19 -14.07
CA PRO A 55 -17.27 17.93 -13.19
C PRO A 55 -16.18 18.71 -13.97
N SER A 56 -15.96 18.41 -15.24
CA SER A 56 -15.08 19.20 -16.11
C SER A 56 -15.69 20.53 -16.54
N SER A 57 -16.98 20.78 -16.22
CA SER A 57 -17.63 22.08 -16.44
C SER A 57 -17.23 23.09 -15.34
N PRO A 58 -16.38 24.10 -15.62
CA PRO A 58 -15.86 24.99 -14.59
C PRO A 58 -16.96 25.81 -13.89
N ASN A 59 -18.00 26.17 -14.62
CA ASN A 59 -19.11 26.98 -14.06
C ASN A 59 -19.91 26.19 -13.04
N LYS A 60 -20.33 24.95 -13.38
CA LYS A 60 -21.08 24.08 -12.47
C LYS A 60 -20.24 23.68 -11.25
N LEU A 61 -18.96 23.40 -11.47
CA LEU A 61 -18.07 23.07 -10.36
C LEU A 61 -17.92 24.25 -9.39
N ARG A 62 -17.79 25.47 -9.89
CA ARG A 62 -17.70 26.68 -9.04
C ARG A 62 -18.95 26.94 -8.20
N GLU A 63 -20.13 26.59 -8.69
CA GLU A 63 -21.39 26.78 -7.96
C GLU A 63 -21.45 26.00 -6.64
N ILE A 64 -20.80 24.83 -6.59
CA ILE A 64 -20.77 23.99 -5.38
C ILE A 64 -19.58 24.26 -4.47
N LEU A 65 -18.58 25.01 -4.95
CA LEU A 65 -17.40 25.33 -4.15
C LEU A 65 -17.74 26.34 -3.07
N THR A 66 -17.51 25.96 -1.83
CA THR A 66 -17.67 26.80 -0.65
C THR A 66 -16.37 26.91 0.13
N ALA A 67 -16.17 28.00 0.87
CA ALA A 67 -14.97 28.20 1.69
C ALA A 67 -14.79 27.14 2.77
N GLN A 68 -15.80 26.31 3.04
CA GLN A 68 -15.76 25.24 4.03
C GLN A 68 -15.12 23.96 3.51
N ILE A 69 -14.96 23.80 2.19
CA ILE A 69 -14.32 22.62 1.59
C ILE A 69 -12.81 22.71 1.85
N THR A 70 -12.29 21.75 2.57
CA THR A 70 -10.86 21.67 2.93
C THR A 70 -10.07 20.70 2.09
N ASP A 71 -10.72 19.65 1.61
CA ASP A 71 -10.10 18.54 0.89
C ASP A 71 -10.92 18.19 -0.35
N CYS A 72 -10.25 17.87 -1.46
CA CYS A 72 -10.86 17.38 -2.68
C CYS A 72 -10.14 16.13 -3.20
N TYR A 73 -10.90 15.13 -3.58
CA TYR A 73 -10.40 13.91 -4.24
C TYR A 73 -10.94 13.84 -5.66
N ILE A 74 -10.05 13.77 -6.63
CA ILE A 74 -10.38 13.63 -8.05
C ILE A 74 -10.06 12.18 -8.43
N ILE A 75 -11.10 11.39 -8.62
CA ILE A 75 -11.03 9.98 -8.96
C ILE A 75 -11.73 9.76 -10.28
N THR A 76 -11.00 9.94 -11.37
CA THR A 76 -11.50 9.76 -12.75
C THR A 76 -10.41 9.13 -13.62
N ASP A 77 -10.82 8.26 -14.53
CA ASP A 77 -9.92 7.60 -15.49
C ASP A 77 -9.50 8.53 -16.64
N LYS A 78 -10.17 9.68 -16.80
CA LYS A 78 -9.98 10.59 -17.92
C LYS A 78 -8.94 11.67 -17.60
N ALA A 79 -7.79 11.59 -18.24
CA ALA A 79 -6.66 12.50 -17.99
C ALA A 79 -6.98 13.97 -18.27
N GLU A 80 -7.68 14.24 -19.37
CA GLU A 80 -8.05 15.61 -19.77
C GLU A 80 -9.01 16.26 -18.76
N GLU A 81 -10.00 15.49 -18.28
CA GLU A 81 -10.93 15.96 -17.25
C GLU A 81 -10.21 16.30 -15.94
N ARG A 82 -9.24 15.46 -15.51
CA ARG A 82 -8.44 15.69 -14.30
C ARG A 82 -7.75 17.05 -14.31
N GLU A 83 -7.14 17.40 -15.44
CA GLU A 83 -6.42 18.66 -15.60
C GLU A 83 -7.37 19.86 -15.51
N ILE A 84 -8.48 19.82 -16.22
CA ILE A 84 -9.50 20.90 -16.21
C ILE A 84 -10.07 21.08 -14.79
N ILE A 85 -10.43 20.00 -14.14
CA ILE A 85 -10.95 20.02 -12.76
C ILE A 85 -9.92 20.61 -11.81
N TYR A 86 -8.67 20.15 -11.85
CA TYR A 86 -7.59 20.66 -11.02
C TYR A 86 -7.41 22.17 -11.20
N HIS A 87 -7.30 22.65 -12.43
CA HIS A 87 -7.13 24.08 -12.70
C HIS A 87 -8.33 24.90 -12.21
N THR A 88 -9.54 24.38 -12.33
CA THR A 88 -10.76 25.04 -11.82
C THR A 88 -10.71 25.15 -10.28
N LEU A 89 -10.40 24.06 -9.59
CA LEU A 89 -10.28 24.05 -8.14
C LEU A 89 -9.15 24.96 -7.66
N ARG A 90 -8.01 24.94 -8.32
CA ARG A 90 -6.85 25.74 -7.94
C ARG A 90 -7.04 27.23 -8.22
N SER A 91 -7.84 27.59 -9.24
CA SER A 91 -8.26 28.97 -9.47
C SER A 91 -9.18 29.50 -8.37
N TYR A 92 -9.95 28.62 -7.74
CA TYR A 92 -10.84 28.95 -6.64
C TYR A 92 -10.10 29.07 -5.30
N SER A 93 -9.26 28.10 -4.98
CA SER A 93 -8.54 28.08 -3.71
C SER A 93 -7.11 27.54 -3.86
N LYS A 94 -6.13 28.34 -3.37
CA LYS A 94 -4.72 27.94 -3.32
C LYS A 94 -4.39 27.03 -2.11
N THR A 95 -5.26 26.98 -1.11
CA THR A 95 -5.04 26.23 0.14
C THR A 95 -5.78 24.91 0.20
N LEU A 96 -6.69 24.67 -0.76
CA LEU A 96 -7.44 23.41 -0.88
C LEU A 96 -6.49 22.23 -1.06
N GLN A 97 -6.60 21.22 -0.19
CA GLN A 97 -5.86 19.97 -0.35
C GLN A 97 -6.49 19.16 -1.49
N ILE A 98 -5.73 18.88 -2.53
CA ILE A 98 -6.23 18.14 -3.68
C ILE A 98 -5.47 16.82 -3.78
N SER A 99 -6.20 15.72 -3.84
CA SER A 99 -5.66 14.39 -4.14
C SER A 99 -6.20 13.91 -5.48
N ILE A 100 -5.32 13.55 -6.40
CA ILE A 100 -5.68 13.11 -7.76
C ILE A 100 -5.24 11.67 -7.95
N LEU A 101 -6.13 10.83 -8.43
CA LEU A 101 -5.78 9.54 -8.96
C LEU A 101 -5.26 9.71 -10.39
N GLY A 102 -4.01 9.33 -10.61
CA GLY A 102 -3.28 9.55 -11.85
C GLY A 102 -2.39 10.79 -11.82
N GLU A 103 -1.86 11.15 -12.96
CA GLU A 103 -0.92 12.24 -13.14
C GLU A 103 -1.53 13.35 -14.01
N ILE A 104 -1.11 14.59 -13.76
CA ILE A 104 -1.41 15.76 -14.58
C ILE A 104 -0.13 16.53 -14.86
N PRO A 105 -0.01 17.22 -16.01
CA PRO A 105 1.13 18.10 -16.27
C PRO A 105 1.08 19.32 -15.34
N LEU A 106 2.17 19.55 -14.60
CA LEU A 106 2.27 20.69 -13.68
C LEU A 106 3.34 21.67 -14.16
N GLN A 107 3.01 22.94 -14.15
CA GLN A 107 3.98 24.03 -14.25
C GLN A 107 4.31 24.51 -12.83
N GLY A 108 5.33 23.90 -12.20
CA GLY A 108 5.76 24.27 -10.86
C GLY A 108 5.44 23.22 -9.78
N ASN A 109 5.70 23.59 -8.51
CA ASN A 109 5.49 22.70 -7.36
C ASN A 109 4.27 23.16 -6.57
N ASP A 110 3.23 22.34 -6.54
CA ASP A 110 2.04 22.58 -5.71
C ASP A 110 2.12 21.70 -4.45
N LYS A 111 2.40 22.33 -3.30
CA LYS A 111 2.55 21.65 -2.02
C LYS A 111 1.24 21.06 -1.47
N GLN A 112 0.10 21.52 -1.93
CA GLN A 112 -1.24 21.06 -1.55
C GLN A 112 -1.81 20.04 -2.55
N LEU A 113 -1.01 19.53 -3.47
CA LEU A 113 -1.38 18.51 -4.42
C LEU A 113 -0.70 17.19 -4.10
N LEU A 114 -1.49 16.13 -4.01
CA LEU A 114 -1.03 14.75 -3.96
C LEU A 114 -1.47 14.03 -5.24
N MET A 115 -0.54 13.58 -6.05
CA MET A 115 -0.82 12.71 -7.18
C MET A 115 -0.53 11.25 -6.81
N ILE A 116 -1.49 10.37 -7.07
CA ILE A 116 -1.38 8.93 -6.80
C ILE A 116 -1.31 8.21 -8.14
N SER A 117 -0.12 7.77 -8.52
CA SER A 117 0.07 7.02 -9.76
C SER A 117 -0.52 5.61 -9.63
N GLU A 118 -1.55 5.31 -10.41
CA GLU A 118 -2.16 3.97 -10.47
C GLU A 118 -1.14 2.91 -10.87
N ALA A 119 -0.33 3.23 -11.87
CA ALA A 119 0.71 2.32 -12.36
C ALA A 119 1.70 1.94 -11.26
N LEU A 120 2.15 2.92 -10.46
CA LEU A 120 3.06 2.67 -9.34
C LEU A 120 2.40 1.84 -8.23
N VAL A 121 1.15 2.15 -7.88
CA VAL A 121 0.40 1.41 -6.85
C VAL A 121 0.18 -0.03 -7.28
N LEU A 122 -0.34 -0.25 -8.49
CA LEU A 122 -0.61 -1.59 -9.02
C LEU A 122 0.68 -2.39 -9.22
N SER A 123 1.71 -1.78 -9.82
CA SER A 123 3.02 -2.43 -9.99
C SER A 123 3.63 -2.80 -8.64
N GLY A 124 3.54 -1.92 -7.64
CA GLY A 124 3.98 -2.21 -6.29
C GLY A 124 3.25 -3.40 -5.68
N LYS A 125 1.93 -3.46 -5.84
CA LYS A 125 1.12 -4.60 -5.36
C LYS A 125 1.43 -5.90 -6.08
N LEU A 126 1.68 -5.87 -7.37
CA LEU A 126 2.13 -7.04 -8.13
C LEU A 126 3.54 -7.47 -7.68
N PHE A 127 4.44 -6.50 -7.50
CA PHE A 127 5.81 -6.76 -7.07
C PHE A 127 5.89 -7.38 -5.66
N GLU A 128 4.97 -7.01 -4.75
CA GLU A 128 4.84 -7.65 -3.44
C GLU A 128 4.53 -9.16 -3.50
N LYS A 129 4.05 -9.66 -4.63
CA LYS A 129 3.77 -11.08 -4.87
C LYS A 129 4.94 -11.84 -5.48
N PHE A 130 6.00 -11.14 -5.89
CA PHE A 130 7.18 -11.79 -6.44
C PHE A 130 7.86 -12.66 -5.38
N PRO A 131 8.37 -13.84 -5.76
CA PRO A 131 9.13 -14.68 -4.83
C PRO A 131 10.39 -13.95 -4.34
N ASN A 132 10.72 -14.12 -3.07
CA ASN A 132 11.92 -13.55 -2.41
C ASN A 132 11.98 -12.01 -2.33
N VAL A 133 10.90 -11.32 -2.55
CA VAL A 133 10.80 -9.86 -2.32
C VAL A 133 10.21 -9.60 -0.94
N PRO A 134 10.85 -8.76 -0.09
CA PRO A 134 10.26 -8.38 1.19
C PRO A 134 9.01 -7.54 0.98
N ARG A 135 7.97 -7.81 1.74
CA ARG A 135 6.81 -6.93 1.77
C ARG A 135 7.11 -5.74 2.67
N THR A 136 7.10 -4.55 2.11
CA THR A 136 7.45 -3.33 2.84
C THR A 136 6.27 -2.36 2.79
N ALA A 137 5.81 -1.92 3.96
CA ALA A 137 4.91 -0.80 4.08
C ALA A 137 5.75 0.49 4.22
N LYS A 138 5.69 1.33 3.19
CA LYS A 138 6.46 2.57 3.11
C LYS A 138 5.69 3.74 3.72
N TYR A 139 6.42 4.83 4.03
CA TYR A 139 5.87 6.10 4.53
C TYR A 139 5.15 6.03 5.89
N ILE A 140 5.50 5.05 6.72
CA ILE A 140 5.05 5.00 8.10
C ILE A 140 5.85 6.02 8.92
N GLY A 141 5.18 6.70 9.83
CA GLY A 141 5.84 7.68 10.71
C GLY A 141 6.43 8.88 9.94
N LEU A 142 5.67 9.47 9.02
CA LEU A 142 6.08 10.61 8.19
C LEU A 142 7.30 10.31 7.29
N GLY A 143 7.45 9.07 6.85
CA GLY A 143 8.53 8.65 5.97
C GLY A 143 9.86 8.33 6.68
N GLN A 144 9.92 8.41 8.00
CA GLN A 144 11.12 8.08 8.78
C GLN A 144 11.18 6.62 9.23
N GLY A 145 10.10 5.86 9.07
CA GLY A 145 10.02 4.46 9.43
C GLY A 145 9.40 3.62 8.33
N GLU A 146 9.75 2.34 8.33
CA GLU A 146 9.14 1.33 7.47
C GLU A 146 8.76 0.11 8.28
N ILE A 147 7.76 -0.63 7.79
CA ILE A 147 7.45 -1.97 8.27
C ILE A 147 7.77 -2.93 7.13
N MET A 148 8.55 -3.95 7.44
CA MET A 148 8.98 -4.97 6.49
C MET A 148 8.54 -6.35 6.98
N GLN A 149 7.97 -7.15 6.09
CA GLN A 149 7.73 -8.57 6.33
C GLN A 149 8.74 -9.39 5.56
N ILE A 150 9.43 -10.33 6.25
CA ILE A 150 10.46 -11.18 5.66
C ILE A 150 10.36 -12.59 6.20
N SER A 151 10.45 -13.58 5.31
CA SER A 151 10.55 -15.00 5.70
C SER A 151 11.99 -15.38 6.01
N VAL A 152 12.19 -16.17 7.05
CA VAL A 152 13.49 -16.67 7.50
C VAL A 152 13.82 -17.96 6.75
N PRO A 153 14.85 -17.99 5.88
CA PRO A 153 15.28 -19.23 5.24
C PRO A 153 15.96 -20.18 6.23
N PHE A 154 16.05 -21.45 5.88
CA PHE A 154 16.67 -22.47 6.71
C PHE A 154 18.12 -22.16 7.10
N GLY A 155 18.91 -21.64 6.18
CA GLY A 155 20.30 -21.27 6.40
C GLY A 155 20.52 -19.90 7.02
N SER A 156 19.45 -19.19 7.41
CA SER A 156 19.57 -17.85 7.95
C SER A 156 20.35 -17.83 9.27
N PRO A 157 21.28 -16.88 9.47
CA PRO A 157 21.96 -16.70 10.74
C PRO A 157 21.02 -16.28 11.87
N TYR A 158 19.75 -15.96 11.59
CA TYR A 158 18.71 -15.65 12.57
C TYR A 158 17.89 -16.87 12.97
N ALA A 159 17.91 -17.95 12.18
CA ALA A 159 17.22 -19.19 12.53
C ALA A 159 17.79 -19.80 13.81
N TYR A 160 16.90 -20.36 14.61
CA TYR A 160 17.20 -21.00 15.91
C TYR A 160 17.77 -20.06 16.99
N ARG A 161 17.74 -18.74 16.76
CA ARG A 161 18.14 -17.77 17.79
C ARG A 161 16.93 -17.21 18.51
N SER A 162 17.08 -16.96 19.81
CA SER A 162 16.07 -16.22 20.55
C SER A 162 16.12 -14.73 20.22
N VAL A 163 14.95 -14.09 20.20
CA VAL A 163 14.80 -12.66 19.88
C VAL A 163 15.65 -11.77 20.79
N GLY A 164 15.83 -12.19 22.05
CA GLY A 164 16.59 -11.44 23.05
C GLY A 164 18.10 -11.36 22.81
N VAL A 165 18.70 -12.31 22.08
CA VAL A 165 20.15 -12.27 21.74
C VAL A 165 20.43 -11.44 20.49
N ILE A 166 19.39 -11.06 19.74
CA ILE A 166 19.52 -10.27 18.52
C ILE A 166 19.62 -8.80 18.90
N LYS A 167 20.72 -8.15 18.52
CA LYS A 167 20.89 -6.69 18.76
C LYS A 167 19.97 -5.89 17.85
N GLN A 168 18.92 -5.27 18.42
CA GLN A 168 17.89 -4.49 17.73
C GLN A 168 18.02 -3.01 18.12
N LYS A 169 18.95 -2.26 17.49
CA LYS A 169 19.20 -0.85 17.86
C LYS A 169 18.22 0.14 17.22
N LYS A 170 18.14 0.18 15.88
CA LYS A 170 17.31 1.10 15.09
C LYS A 170 16.17 0.38 14.40
N TRP A 171 15.89 -0.83 14.79
CA TRP A 171 14.86 -1.70 14.28
C TRP A 171 14.40 -2.67 15.36
N LYS A 172 13.21 -3.26 15.15
CA LYS A 172 12.64 -4.25 16.08
C LYS A 172 11.87 -5.33 15.33
N ILE A 173 11.91 -6.56 15.87
CA ILE A 173 10.97 -7.62 15.51
C ILE A 173 9.71 -7.38 16.34
N VAL A 174 8.62 -7.03 15.67
CA VAL A 174 7.34 -6.67 16.33
C VAL A 174 6.34 -7.81 16.32
N ALA A 175 6.45 -8.72 15.36
CA ALA A 175 5.63 -9.93 15.29
C ALA A 175 6.35 -11.03 14.53
N ILE A 176 5.96 -12.27 14.81
CA ILE A 176 6.38 -13.48 14.10
C ILE A 176 5.10 -14.19 13.66
N TYR A 177 5.00 -14.52 12.40
CA TYR A 177 3.93 -15.39 11.88
C TYR A 177 4.53 -16.77 11.64
N ARG A 178 3.96 -17.79 12.31
CA ARG A 178 4.36 -19.19 12.21
C ARG A 178 3.12 -20.04 11.95
N SER A 179 3.08 -20.74 10.82
CA SER A 179 1.91 -21.56 10.43
C SER A 179 0.57 -20.79 10.56
N GLU A 180 0.57 -19.54 10.07
CA GLU A 180 -0.58 -18.60 10.11
C GLU A 180 -0.93 -18.04 11.50
N GLU A 181 -0.26 -18.48 12.56
CA GLU A 181 -0.45 -17.93 13.91
C GLU A 181 0.43 -16.70 14.14
N LEU A 182 -0.17 -15.67 14.76
CA LEU A 182 0.54 -14.47 15.18
C LEU A 182 1.19 -14.68 16.57
N ILE A 183 2.50 -14.56 16.63
CA ILE A 183 3.28 -14.60 17.86
C ILE A 183 3.81 -13.20 18.15
N LEU A 184 3.45 -12.63 19.30
CA LEU A 184 4.10 -11.42 19.82
C LEU A 184 5.40 -11.84 20.53
N PRO A 185 6.59 -11.48 20.00
CA PRO A 185 7.82 -12.05 20.47
C PRO A 185 8.22 -11.53 21.86
N LYS A 186 8.64 -12.46 22.72
CA LYS A 186 9.31 -12.18 24.00
C LYS A 186 10.82 -12.38 23.81
N TYR A 187 11.63 -11.99 24.81
CA TYR A 187 13.08 -12.21 24.77
C TYR A 187 13.46 -13.68 24.56
N SER A 188 12.67 -14.60 25.12
CA SER A 188 12.90 -16.06 25.00
C SER A 188 12.32 -16.67 23.72
N THR A 189 11.57 -15.92 22.93
CA THR A 189 10.97 -16.46 21.70
C THR A 189 12.05 -16.82 20.70
N THR A 190 12.09 -18.08 20.28
CA THR A 190 13.02 -18.57 19.27
C THR A 190 12.46 -18.39 17.88
N ILE A 191 13.26 -17.84 16.98
CA ILE A 191 12.95 -17.74 15.55
C ILE A 191 13.23 -19.08 14.90
N LEU A 192 12.29 -19.58 14.10
CA LEU A 192 12.45 -20.82 13.36
C LEU A 192 12.54 -20.55 11.85
N PRO A 193 13.12 -21.49 11.08
CA PRO A 193 12.99 -21.46 9.63
C PRO A 193 11.52 -21.41 9.20
N ASN A 194 11.26 -20.73 8.08
CA ASN A 194 9.93 -20.42 7.55
C ASN A 194 9.08 -19.50 8.41
N ASP A 195 9.54 -19.01 9.57
CA ASP A 195 8.87 -17.91 10.24
C ASP A 195 8.84 -16.68 9.33
N SER A 196 7.73 -15.98 9.35
CA SER A 196 7.63 -14.67 8.72
C SER A 196 7.74 -13.58 9.77
N LEU A 197 8.84 -12.85 9.76
CA LEU A 197 9.13 -11.78 10.72
C LEU A 197 8.50 -10.47 10.23
N LEU A 198 7.80 -9.78 11.10
CA LEU A 198 7.39 -8.39 10.90
C LEU A 198 8.38 -7.48 11.64
N LEU A 199 9.10 -6.67 10.88
CA LEU A 199 10.14 -5.77 11.35
C LEU A 199 9.66 -4.33 11.24
N ILE A 200 10.02 -3.50 12.19
CA ILE A 200 9.86 -2.03 12.11
C ILE A 200 11.22 -1.36 12.32
N GLY A 201 11.53 -0.33 11.56
CA GLY A 201 12.79 0.40 11.74
C GLY A 201 13.08 1.42 10.66
N GLU A 202 14.29 1.99 10.71
CA GLU A 202 14.78 2.90 9.69
C GLU A 202 14.95 2.15 8.34
N PRO A 203 14.57 2.77 7.20
CA PRO A 203 14.61 2.13 5.88
C PRO A 203 15.96 1.52 5.51
N ASN A 204 17.06 2.24 5.74
CA ASN A 204 18.40 1.75 5.42
C ASN A 204 18.79 0.58 6.32
N THR A 205 18.49 0.66 7.62
CA THR A 205 18.74 -0.43 8.58
C THR A 205 17.92 -1.67 8.20
N LEU A 206 16.67 -1.52 7.81
CA LEU A 206 15.85 -2.67 7.39
C LEU A 206 16.39 -3.35 6.13
N ARG A 207 16.94 -2.60 5.16
CA ARG A 207 17.62 -3.19 3.99
C ARG A 207 18.84 -4.03 4.40
N GLU A 208 19.68 -3.52 5.29
CA GLU A 208 20.83 -4.29 5.82
C GLU A 208 20.38 -5.56 6.53
N ILE A 209 19.33 -5.46 7.36
CA ILE A 209 18.78 -6.61 8.08
C ILE A 209 18.16 -7.61 7.11
N TYR A 210 17.48 -7.14 6.05
CA TYR A 210 16.98 -8.00 4.98
C TYR A 210 18.11 -8.88 4.40
N HIS A 211 19.22 -8.26 3.99
CA HIS A 211 20.34 -9.00 3.43
C HIS A 211 20.91 -10.00 4.45
N ARG A 212 21.05 -9.60 5.71
CA ARG A 212 21.55 -10.52 6.77
C ARG A 212 20.63 -11.69 7.05
N ILE A 213 19.30 -11.49 7.03
CA ILE A 213 18.35 -12.60 7.24
C ILE A 213 18.39 -13.55 6.05
N LYS A 214 18.58 -13.00 4.83
CA LYS A 214 18.66 -13.77 3.58
C LYS A 214 20.07 -14.28 3.26
N GLU A 215 21.10 -13.86 4.00
CA GLU A 215 22.41 -14.47 3.91
C GLU A 215 22.30 -15.95 4.29
N GLU A 216 22.36 -16.78 3.30
CA GLU A 216 22.32 -18.22 3.44
C GLU A 216 23.75 -18.72 3.66
N PHE A 217 24.12 -18.97 4.88
CA PHE A 217 25.29 -19.80 5.16
C PHE A 217 24.89 -21.27 4.97
N GLY A 218 24.87 -21.70 3.71
CA GLY A 218 24.50 -23.06 3.33
C GLY A 218 23.00 -23.32 3.51
N GLN A 219 22.32 -23.66 2.44
CA GLN A 219 20.88 -24.03 2.48
C GLN A 219 20.64 -25.33 3.20
N PHE A 220 21.71 -26.08 3.48
CA PHE A 220 21.71 -27.36 4.20
C PHE A 220 22.64 -27.30 5.40
N PRO A 221 22.40 -28.14 6.43
CA PRO A 221 23.34 -28.30 7.51
C PRO A 221 24.74 -28.56 6.94
N THR A 222 25.71 -27.82 7.40
CA THR A 222 27.12 -27.81 6.94
C THR A 222 27.78 -29.16 6.65
N PRO A 223 27.39 -30.31 7.25
CA PRO A 223 27.96 -31.59 6.89
C PRO A 223 27.54 -32.13 5.54
N PHE A 224 26.44 -31.64 4.96
CA PHE A 224 25.83 -32.20 3.76
C PHE A 224 26.10 -31.40 2.47
N GLY A 225 26.83 -30.29 2.53
CA GLY A 225 27.16 -29.49 1.37
C GLY A 225 25.97 -28.71 0.79
N ARG A 226 26.11 -28.31 -0.49
CA ARG A 226 25.08 -27.58 -1.26
C ARG A 226 24.36 -28.45 -2.28
N ASP A 227 24.60 -29.75 -2.26
CA ASP A 227 24.06 -30.66 -3.24
C ASP A 227 22.61 -31.03 -2.89
N VAL A 228 21.74 -30.97 -3.88
CA VAL A 228 20.35 -31.40 -3.78
C VAL A 228 20.28 -32.85 -4.28
N VAL A 229 19.89 -33.78 -3.42
CA VAL A 229 19.60 -35.15 -3.84
C VAL A 229 18.11 -35.26 -4.09
N MET A 230 17.73 -35.47 -5.35
CA MET A 230 16.36 -35.74 -5.72
C MET A 230 16.16 -37.25 -5.87
N TYR A 231 15.15 -37.78 -5.16
CA TYR A 231 14.73 -39.18 -5.34
C TYR A 231 13.53 -39.24 -6.25
N PHE A 232 13.69 -39.98 -7.33
CA PHE A 232 12.59 -40.28 -8.25
C PHE A 232 12.18 -41.75 -8.10
N ASP A 233 10.88 -41.99 -8.15
CA ASP A 233 10.40 -43.35 -8.28
C ASP A 233 10.74 -43.88 -9.70
N LEU A 234 11.66 -44.84 -9.74
CA LEU A 234 12.16 -45.43 -10.98
C LEU A 234 11.05 -46.12 -11.81
N SER A 235 9.92 -46.43 -11.22
CA SER A 235 8.77 -46.99 -11.94
C SER A 235 8.10 -45.98 -12.86
N HIS A 236 8.34 -44.67 -12.66
CA HIS A 236 7.71 -43.59 -13.43
C HIS A 236 8.70 -42.66 -14.14
N SER A 237 10.01 -42.82 -13.92
CA SER A 237 11.01 -41.95 -14.54
C SER A 237 11.57 -42.58 -15.82
N LYS A 238 11.12 -42.08 -16.94
CA LYS A 238 11.70 -42.44 -18.26
C LYS A 238 12.98 -41.64 -18.59
N ASN A 239 13.34 -40.61 -17.82
CA ASN A 239 14.42 -39.67 -18.19
C ASN A 239 15.22 -39.23 -16.98
N LEU A 240 15.86 -40.16 -16.27
CA LEU A 240 16.85 -39.85 -15.22
C LEU A 240 18.18 -39.35 -15.78
N GLU A 241 18.41 -39.49 -17.08
CA GLU A 241 19.66 -39.12 -17.77
C GLU A 241 19.65 -37.65 -18.27
N GLU A 242 18.52 -36.94 -18.18
CA GLU A 242 18.38 -35.56 -18.65
C GLU A 242 18.29 -34.51 -17.52
N CYS A 243 18.59 -34.85 -16.26
CA CYS A 243 18.63 -33.92 -15.14
C CYS A 243 20.08 -33.60 -14.68
#